data_490964cc909946638534c0fc74c705c8
#
_entry.id   490964cc909946638534c0fc74c705c8
#
_cell.length_a   1.000
_cell.length_b   1.000
_cell.length_c   1.000
_cell.angle_alpha   90.00
_cell.angle_beta   90.00
_cell.angle_gamma   90.00
#
_symmetry.space_group_name_H-M   'P 1'
#
loop_
_entity.id
_entity.type
_entity.pdbx_description
1 polymer ?
#
loop_
_entity_poly.entity_id
_entity_poly.type
_entity_poly.pdbx_seq_one_letter_code
_entity_poly.pdbx_strand_id
1 'polypeptide(L)'
;RDFCLSRGLGDVYKRQLFDIAGIRLICQFTEDIYTVVKLIKKRKDMTVISEKDYIKNIKESGYRSYHLIVHYEVETVKGTTIIPVEIQIRTLGMNFWAIIEHSLQYKYNGEIPAHVKERLNAASDALITLDNEMSSIHDEIINSQTYFMVKANIVSDILSTIQNLYKVANKQVVIKIQDEFYEIFEKGDVNELSRFSRQLDIIAEDYRAQSVQ
;
A
#
# COMPACT_ATOMS: atom_id res chain seq x y z
N ARG A 1 -15.31 -14.71 24.83
CA ARG A 1 -14.66 -16.00 24.46
C ARG A 1 -15.50 -17.21 24.88
N ASP A 2 -16.22 -17.12 25.95
CA ASP A 2 -17.02 -18.23 26.50
C ASP A 2 -18.42 -18.35 25.91
N PHE A 3 -18.84 -17.38 25.11
CA PHE A 3 -20.20 -17.37 24.55
C PHE A 3 -20.42 -18.39 23.41
N CYS A 4 -19.36 -18.79 22.69
CA CYS A 4 -19.47 -19.80 21.62
C CYS A 4 -19.43 -21.25 22.11
N LEU A 5 -18.89 -21.51 23.29
CA LEU A 5 -18.71 -22.87 23.82
C LEU A 5 -19.88 -23.38 24.67
N SER A 6 -20.73 -22.49 25.20
CA SER A 6 -21.82 -22.83 26.11
C SER A 6 -23.15 -23.17 25.45
N ARG A 7 -23.31 -22.91 24.15
CA ARG A 7 -24.52 -23.33 23.40
C ARG A 7 -24.24 -24.61 22.66
N GLY A 8 -24.80 -25.71 23.13
CA GLY A 8 -24.89 -26.99 22.42
C GLY A 8 -25.67 -26.86 21.12
N LEU A 9 -25.17 -26.10 20.20
CA LEU A 9 -25.73 -25.88 18.88
C LEU A 9 -25.46 -27.12 18.04
N GLY A 10 -26.54 -27.81 17.64
CA GLY A 10 -26.47 -28.93 16.70
C GLY A 10 -25.78 -28.55 15.39
N ASP A 11 -25.32 -29.55 14.64
CA ASP A 11 -24.54 -29.36 13.39
C ASP A 11 -25.21 -28.47 12.34
N VAL A 12 -26.54 -28.29 12.39
CA VAL A 12 -27.33 -27.40 11.51
C VAL A 12 -27.01 -25.94 11.77
N TYR A 13 -26.77 -25.52 13.01
CA TYR A 13 -26.42 -24.15 13.35
C TYR A 13 -24.94 -23.81 13.06
N LYS A 14 -24.06 -24.80 13.11
CA LYS A 14 -22.63 -24.62 12.77
C LYS A 14 -22.43 -24.24 11.30
N ARG A 15 -23.34 -24.64 10.39
CA ARG A 15 -23.29 -24.29 8.97
C ARG A 15 -23.74 -22.86 8.67
N GLN A 16 -24.40 -22.17 9.61
CA GLN A 16 -24.88 -20.79 9.47
C GLN A 16 -23.98 -19.75 10.19
N LEU A 17 -23.02 -20.19 11.00
CA LEU A 17 -22.07 -19.31 11.65
C LEU A 17 -20.86 -19.10 10.72
N PHE A 18 -20.80 -17.94 10.09
CA PHE A 18 -19.68 -17.56 9.20
C PHE A 18 -18.47 -16.98 9.94
N ASP A 19 -18.53 -16.88 11.27
CA ASP A 19 -17.51 -16.30 12.14
C ASP A 19 -16.85 -17.29 13.11
N ILE A 20 -16.84 -18.58 12.77
CA ILE A 20 -16.20 -19.64 13.57
C ILE A 20 -14.69 -19.36 13.71
N ALA A 21 -14.04 -18.84 12.66
CA ALA A 21 -12.69 -18.36 12.68
C ALA A 21 -12.64 -16.93 12.14
N GLY A 22 -12.00 -16.04 12.87
CA GLY A 22 -11.86 -14.63 12.48
C GLY A 22 -10.40 -14.19 12.45
N ILE A 23 -9.99 -13.56 11.38
CA ILE A 23 -8.66 -12.95 11.24
C ILE A 23 -8.85 -11.45 11.05
N ARG A 24 -8.00 -10.66 11.71
CA ARG A 24 -7.95 -9.21 11.50
C ARG A 24 -6.58 -8.82 10.97
N LEU A 25 -6.58 -8.16 9.83
CA LEU A 25 -5.40 -7.60 9.19
C LEU A 25 -5.45 -6.08 9.34
N ILE A 26 -4.36 -5.52 9.84
CA ILE A 26 -4.20 -4.06 9.99
C ILE A 26 -3.21 -3.59 8.95
N CYS A 27 -3.66 -2.66 8.11
CA CYS A 27 -2.87 -2.00 7.08
C CYS A 27 -2.44 -0.61 7.56
N GLN A 28 -1.37 -0.10 6.97
CA GLN A 28 -0.89 1.24 7.24
C GLN A 28 -1.80 2.29 6.57
N PHE A 29 -2.12 2.07 5.30
CA PHE A 29 -2.88 3.01 4.47
C PHE A 29 -4.14 2.36 3.90
N THR A 30 -5.08 3.19 3.47
CA THR A 30 -6.36 2.72 2.91
C THR A 30 -6.16 1.93 1.61
N GLU A 31 -5.19 2.31 0.77
CA GLU A 31 -4.83 1.64 -0.48
C GLU A 31 -4.29 0.23 -0.26
N ASP A 32 -3.57 0.02 0.85
CA ASP A 32 -3.06 -1.29 1.24
C ASP A 32 -4.18 -2.29 1.46
N ILE A 33 -5.33 -1.84 1.99
CA ILE A 33 -6.50 -2.70 2.20
C ILE A 33 -6.91 -3.33 0.87
N TYR A 34 -7.03 -2.54 -0.18
CA TYR A 34 -7.42 -3.04 -1.51
C TYR A 34 -6.35 -3.91 -2.15
N THR A 35 -5.08 -3.63 -1.86
CA THR A 35 -3.95 -4.45 -2.30
C THR A 35 -3.98 -5.82 -1.63
N VAL A 36 -4.19 -5.86 -0.32
CA VAL A 36 -4.34 -7.11 0.46
C VAL A 36 -5.55 -7.91 -0.01
N VAL A 37 -6.69 -7.26 -0.26
CA VAL A 37 -7.88 -7.91 -0.84
C VAL A 37 -7.56 -8.58 -2.17
N LYS A 38 -6.85 -7.89 -3.08
CA LYS A 38 -6.44 -8.47 -4.38
C LYS A 38 -5.50 -9.68 -4.18
N LEU A 39 -4.58 -9.62 -3.21
CA LEU A 39 -3.68 -10.73 -2.90
C LEU A 39 -4.45 -11.94 -2.36
N ILE A 40 -5.40 -11.74 -1.44
CA ILE A 40 -6.25 -12.81 -0.90
C ILE A 40 -7.05 -13.47 -2.02
N LYS A 41 -7.68 -12.68 -2.91
CA LYS A 41 -8.45 -13.20 -4.05
C LYS A 41 -7.63 -14.02 -5.05
N LYS A 42 -6.32 -13.80 -5.13
CA LYS A 42 -5.41 -14.57 -5.99
C LYS A 42 -4.92 -15.89 -5.37
N ARG A 43 -5.17 -16.10 -4.08
CA ARG A 43 -4.73 -17.33 -3.40
C ARG A 43 -5.54 -18.54 -3.92
N LYS A 44 -4.86 -19.68 -4.00
CA LYS A 44 -5.44 -20.95 -4.47
C LYS A 44 -5.90 -21.86 -3.31
N ASP A 45 -5.42 -21.58 -2.10
CA ASP A 45 -5.70 -22.35 -0.90
C ASP A 45 -6.98 -21.92 -0.17
N MET A 46 -7.66 -20.89 -0.69
CA MET A 46 -8.93 -20.43 -0.15
C MET A 46 -9.84 -19.90 -1.26
N THR A 47 -11.15 -19.96 -1.01
CA THR A 47 -12.16 -19.46 -1.95
C THR A 47 -12.97 -18.36 -1.30
N VAL A 48 -13.01 -17.17 -1.91
CA VAL A 48 -13.84 -16.05 -1.44
C VAL A 48 -15.29 -16.32 -1.73
N ILE A 49 -16.13 -16.36 -0.68
CA ILE A 49 -17.57 -16.64 -0.76
C ILE A 49 -18.40 -15.36 -0.74
N SER A 50 -17.97 -14.38 0.05
CA SER A 50 -18.65 -13.11 0.20
C SER A 50 -17.68 -12.00 0.52
N GLU A 51 -18.00 -10.79 0.07
CA GLU A 51 -17.25 -9.60 0.38
C GLU A 51 -18.18 -8.43 0.70
N LYS A 52 -17.74 -7.57 1.63
CA LYS A 52 -18.44 -6.34 1.99
C LYS A 52 -17.43 -5.22 2.19
N ASP A 53 -17.52 -4.21 1.35
CA ASP A 53 -16.71 -3.01 1.42
C ASP A 53 -17.47 -1.93 2.23
N TYR A 54 -17.23 -1.90 3.53
CA TYR A 54 -17.75 -0.85 4.42
C TYR A 54 -16.88 0.42 4.43
N ILE A 55 -15.82 0.47 3.62
CA ILE A 55 -15.04 1.70 3.43
C ILE A 55 -15.77 2.60 2.44
N LYS A 56 -16.26 2.02 1.33
CA LYS A 56 -17.08 2.72 0.35
C LYS A 56 -18.55 2.83 0.77
N ASN A 57 -19.11 1.76 1.35
CA ASN A 57 -20.48 1.68 1.81
C ASN A 57 -20.51 1.77 3.35
N ILE A 58 -20.28 2.97 3.86
CA ILE A 58 -20.18 3.25 5.29
C ILE A 58 -21.45 2.86 6.02
N LYS A 59 -21.33 2.19 7.18
CA LYS A 59 -22.50 1.92 8.03
C LYS A 59 -22.99 3.20 8.72
N GLU A 60 -24.25 3.27 9.04
CA GLU A 60 -24.85 4.40 9.78
C GLU A 60 -24.15 4.72 11.11
N SER A 61 -23.50 3.74 11.72
CA SER A 61 -22.69 3.92 12.92
C SER A 61 -21.36 4.62 12.70
N GLY A 62 -20.93 4.85 11.42
CA GLY A 62 -19.59 5.29 11.08
C GLY A 62 -18.55 4.15 10.96
N TYR A 63 -18.98 2.90 11.15
CA TYR A 63 -18.08 1.74 11.06
C TYR A 63 -17.53 1.54 9.65
N ARG A 64 -16.21 1.34 9.55
CA ARG A 64 -15.47 1.12 8.30
C ARG A 64 -14.55 -0.08 8.42
N SER A 65 -14.58 -0.95 7.42
CA SER A 65 -13.74 -2.14 7.32
C SER A 65 -13.99 -2.81 5.96
N TYR A 66 -13.04 -3.55 5.46
CA TYR A 66 -13.29 -4.50 4.37
C TYR A 66 -13.44 -5.90 4.95
N HIS A 67 -14.54 -6.59 4.64
CA HIS A 67 -14.81 -7.93 5.11
C HIS A 67 -14.78 -8.92 3.96
N LEU A 68 -14.06 -10.02 4.16
CA LEU A 68 -14.08 -11.18 3.28
C LEU A 68 -14.53 -12.39 4.10
N ILE A 69 -15.44 -13.18 3.55
CA ILE A 69 -15.71 -14.52 4.03
C ILE A 69 -15.09 -15.48 3.04
N VAL A 70 -14.19 -16.32 3.51
CA VAL A 70 -13.49 -17.30 2.69
C VAL A 70 -13.76 -18.71 3.20
N HIS A 71 -13.82 -19.67 2.31
CA HIS A 71 -13.74 -21.09 2.63
C HIS A 71 -12.27 -21.51 2.62
N TYR A 72 -11.81 -22.05 3.72
CA TYR A 72 -10.46 -22.56 3.89
C TYR A 72 -10.50 -24.05 4.23
N GLU A 73 -9.70 -24.85 3.53
CA GLU A 73 -9.59 -26.29 3.77
C GLU A 73 -8.62 -26.55 4.92
N VAL A 74 -9.09 -27.31 5.91
CA VAL A 74 -8.30 -27.71 7.07
C VAL A 74 -8.28 -29.21 7.20
N GLU A 75 -7.10 -29.79 7.34
CA GLU A 75 -6.93 -31.19 7.69
C GLU A 75 -7.28 -31.43 9.16
N THR A 76 -8.21 -32.33 9.39
CA THR A 76 -8.63 -32.73 10.75
C THR A 76 -8.44 -34.23 10.96
N VAL A 77 -8.52 -34.68 12.21
CA VAL A 77 -8.47 -36.11 12.54
C VAL A 77 -9.58 -36.94 11.84
N LYS A 78 -10.64 -36.27 11.39
CA LYS A 78 -11.78 -36.85 10.66
C LYS A 78 -11.67 -36.69 9.14
N GLY A 79 -10.55 -36.19 8.64
CA GLY A 79 -10.32 -35.83 7.22
C GLY A 79 -10.41 -34.35 6.96
N THR A 80 -10.30 -33.96 5.68
CA THR A 80 -10.34 -32.58 5.20
C THR A 80 -11.74 -31.98 5.46
N THR A 81 -11.77 -30.79 6.03
CA THR A 81 -13.01 -30.05 6.35
C THR A 81 -12.88 -28.62 5.87
N ILE A 82 -13.93 -28.09 5.22
CA ILE A 82 -13.99 -26.69 4.80
C ILE A 82 -14.55 -25.86 5.95
N ILE A 83 -13.80 -24.83 6.35
CA ILE A 83 -14.18 -23.91 7.42
C ILE A 83 -14.41 -22.52 6.84
N PRO A 84 -15.55 -21.86 7.15
CA PRO A 84 -15.72 -20.44 6.84
C PRO A 84 -14.86 -19.60 7.79
N VAL A 85 -14.10 -18.68 7.22
CA VAL A 85 -13.23 -17.76 7.95
C VAL A 85 -13.60 -16.33 7.56
N GLU A 86 -13.87 -15.47 8.55
CA GLU A 86 -14.02 -14.05 8.32
C GLU A 86 -12.67 -13.36 8.39
N ILE A 87 -12.31 -12.60 7.34
CA ILE A 87 -11.12 -11.77 7.28
C ILE A 87 -11.57 -10.32 7.28
N GLN A 88 -11.25 -9.59 8.35
CA GLN A 88 -11.49 -8.15 8.50
C GLN A 88 -10.20 -7.40 8.21
N ILE A 89 -10.25 -6.47 7.24
CA ILE A 89 -9.09 -5.69 6.83
C ILE A 89 -9.40 -4.21 7.09
N ARG A 90 -8.51 -3.53 7.81
CA ARG A 90 -8.71 -2.17 8.31
C ARG A 90 -7.40 -1.40 8.32
N THR A 91 -7.49 -0.06 8.37
CA THR A 91 -6.37 0.76 8.83
C THR A 91 -6.26 0.72 10.35
N LEU A 92 -5.16 1.25 10.89
CA LEU A 92 -4.99 1.41 12.33
C LEU A 92 -6.08 2.31 12.93
N GLY A 93 -6.43 3.42 12.25
CA GLY A 93 -7.49 4.34 12.66
C GLY A 93 -8.86 3.67 12.68
N MET A 94 -9.23 2.95 11.61
CA MET A 94 -10.48 2.18 11.54
C MET A 94 -10.56 1.13 12.66
N ASN A 95 -9.45 0.45 12.96
CA ASN A 95 -9.40 -0.55 14.01
C ASN A 95 -9.54 0.06 15.41
N PHE A 96 -8.87 1.19 15.67
CA PHE A 96 -8.99 1.93 16.92
C PHE A 96 -10.46 2.31 17.17
N TRP A 97 -11.11 2.94 16.19
CA TRP A 97 -12.50 3.37 16.30
C TRP A 97 -13.42 2.17 16.56
N ALA A 98 -13.27 1.09 15.81
CA ALA A 98 -14.14 -0.08 15.95
C ALA A 98 -14.02 -0.79 17.32
N ILE A 99 -12.83 -0.81 17.92
CA ILE A 99 -12.62 -1.35 19.26
C ILE A 99 -13.32 -0.49 20.31
N ILE A 100 -13.19 0.83 20.21
CA ILE A 100 -13.79 1.76 21.16
C ILE A 100 -15.32 1.73 21.05
N GLU A 101 -15.86 1.82 19.82
CA GLU A 101 -17.31 1.77 19.58
C GLU A 101 -17.92 0.48 20.13
N HIS A 102 -17.32 -0.67 19.83
CA HIS A 102 -17.79 -1.96 20.34
C HIS A 102 -17.72 -2.02 21.89
N SER A 103 -16.65 -1.50 22.49
CA SER A 103 -16.51 -1.44 23.96
C SER A 103 -17.58 -0.57 24.60
N LEU A 104 -17.92 0.57 23.96
CA LEU A 104 -18.98 1.47 24.45
C LEU A 104 -20.36 0.82 24.30
N GLN A 105 -20.66 0.19 23.16
CA GLN A 105 -21.92 -0.53 22.96
C GLN A 105 -22.12 -1.65 23.99
N TYR A 106 -21.06 -2.44 24.24
CA TYR A 106 -21.14 -3.55 25.20
C TYR A 106 -21.36 -3.09 26.65
N LYS A 107 -20.75 -1.97 27.03
CA LYS A 107 -20.90 -1.41 28.39
C LYS A 107 -22.23 -0.71 28.61
N TYR A 108 -22.86 -0.25 27.55
CA TYR A 108 -24.14 0.44 27.60
C TYR A 108 -25.28 -0.58 27.38
N ASN A 109 -25.88 -1.05 28.46
CA ASN A 109 -26.99 -2.02 28.41
C ASN A 109 -28.30 -1.47 27.83
N GLY A 110 -28.24 -0.42 26.98
CA GLY A 110 -29.37 0.25 26.36
C GLY A 110 -29.02 0.82 24.98
N GLU A 111 -29.95 1.51 24.37
CA GLU A 111 -29.67 2.27 23.13
C GLU A 111 -28.75 3.45 23.42
N ILE A 112 -27.65 3.54 22.68
CA ILE A 112 -26.73 4.68 22.74
C ILE A 112 -27.51 5.96 22.37
N PRO A 113 -27.49 7.02 23.19
CA PRO A 113 -28.16 8.27 22.90
C PRO A 113 -27.75 8.86 21.54
N ALA A 114 -28.71 9.47 20.82
CA ALA A 114 -28.48 10.00 19.47
C ALA A 114 -27.26 10.95 19.40
N HIS A 115 -27.13 11.87 20.37
CA HIS A 115 -26.00 12.80 20.42
C HIS A 115 -24.63 12.10 20.58
N VAL A 116 -24.58 10.91 21.20
CA VAL A 116 -23.35 10.11 21.33
C VAL A 116 -23.06 9.40 20.00
N LYS A 117 -24.09 8.88 19.30
CA LYS A 117 -23.95 8.31 17.96
C LYS A 117 -23.39 9.33 16.97
N GLU A 118 -23.92 10.57 16.98
CA GLU A 118 -23.42 11.67 16.16
C GLU A 118 -21.93 11.97 16.43
N ARG A 119 -21.52 12.01 17.69
CA ARG A 119 -20.12 12.21 18.07
C ARG A 119 -19.22 11.05 17.66
N LEU A 120 -19.70 9.82 17.74
CA LEU A 120 -18.96 8.64 17.25
C LEU A 120 -18.77 8.70 15.73
N ASN A 121 -19.80 9.13 14.99
CA ASN A 121 -19.69 9.32 13.54
C ASN A 121 -18.68 10.42 13.21
N ALA A 122 -18.75 11.57 13.87
CA ALA A 122 -17.79 12.65 13.68
C ALA A 122 -16.34 12.21 13.99
N ALA A 123 -16.15 11.38 15.03
CA ALA A 123 -14.84 10.78 15.34
C ALA A 123 -14.37 9.82 14.25
N SER A 124 -15.28 9.01 13.66
CA SER A 124 -14.95 8.15 12.52
C SER A 124 -14.50 8.96 11.30
N ASP A 125 -15.19 10.06 10.99
CA ASP A 125 -14.85 10.94 9.87
C ASP A 125 -13.50 11.64 10.08
N ALA A 126 -13.20 12.08 11.30
CA ALA A 126 -11.91 12.66 11.65
C ALA A 126 -10.75 11.65 11.47
N LEU A 127 -10.96 10.39 11.84
CA LEU A 127 -9.95 9.34 11.63
C LEU A 127 -9.71 9.04 10.15
N ILE A 128 -10.74 9.06 9.31
CA ILE A 128 -10.56 8.90 7.86
C ILE A 128 -9.83 10.08 7.24
N THR A 129 -10.13 11.29 7.71
CA THR A 129 -9.37 12.48 7.27
C THR A 129 -7.89 12.33 7.62
N LEU A 130 -7.58 11.85 8.81
CA LEU A 130 -6.21 11.57 9.23
C LEU A 130 -5.56 10.45 8.38
N ASP A 131 -6.26 9.34 8.15
CA ASP A 131 -5.76 8.22 7.32
C ASP A 131 -5.43 8.70 5.89
N ASN A 132 -6.31 9.53 5.29
CA ASN A 132 -6.11 10.07 3.95
C ASN A 132 -4.92 11.04 3.90
N GLU A 133 -4.77 11.90 4.90
CA GLU A 133 -3.65 12.83 5.00
C GLU A 133 -2.32 12.08 5.14
N MET A 134 -2.29 11.02 5.96
CA MET A 134 -1.10 10.18 6.12
C MET A 134 -0.74 9.45 4.81
N SER A 135 -1.73 8.98 4.03
CA SER A 135 -1.51 8.41 2.70
C SER A 135 -0.91 9.44 1.74
N SER A 136 -1.44 10.68 1.73
CA SER A 136 -0.94 11.76 0.88
C SER A 136 0.52 12.11 1.20
N ILE A 137 0.85 12.25 2.48
CA ILE A 137 2.22 12.52 2.94
C ILE A 137 3.16 11.38 2.53
N HIS A 138 2.72 10.13 2.68
CA HIS A 138 3.49 8.97 2.25
C HIS A 138 3.81 9.01 0.76
N ASP A 139 2.80 9.29 -0.07
CA ASP A 139 2.97 9.35 -1.54
C ASP A 139 3.90 10.49 -1.95
N GLU A 140 3.81 11.66 -1.30
CA GLU A 140 4.74 12.77 -1.53
C GLU A 140 6.18 12.40 -1.21
N ILE A 141 6.41 11.68 -0.10
CA ILE A 141 7.75 11.20 0.29
C ILE A 141 8.30 10.22 -0.74
N ILE A 142 7.48 9.22 -1.13
CA ILE A 142 7.89 8.20 -2.13
C ILE A 142 8.21 8.84 -3.48
N ASN A 143 7.37 9.79 -3.94
CA ASN A 143 7.59 10.52 -5.18
C ASN A 143 8.88 11.34 -5.13
N SER A 144 9.14 12.03 -4.02
CA SER A 144 10.38 12.79 -3.80
C SER A 144 11.60 11.87 -3.81
N GLN A 145 11.56 10.74 -3.11
CA GLN A 145 12.66 9.76 -3.10
C GLN A 145 12.92 9.21 -4.50
N THR A 146 11.87 8.88 -5.24
CA THR A 146 11.98 8.39 -6.62
C THR A 146 12.64 9.42 -7.52
N TYR A 147 12.23 10.70 -7.40
CA TYR A 147 12.83 11.81 -8.14
C TYR A 147 14.35 11.93 -7.85
N PHE A 148 14.75 11.88 -6.57
CA PHE A 148 16.15 11.94 -6.18
C PHE A 148 16.95 10.74 -6.71
N MET A 149 16.39 9.53 -6.66
CA MET A 149 17.07 8.34 -7.19
C MET A 149 17.26 8.41 -8.70
N VAL A 150 16.23 8.82 -9.45
CA VAL A 150 16.32 9.00 -10.91
C VAL A 150 17.39 10.04 -11.25
N LYS A 151 17.39 11.19 -10.57
CA LYS A 151 18.40 12.24 -10.78
C LYS A 151 19.81 11.71 -10.49
N ALA A 152 20.01 11.01 -9.38
CA ALA A 152 21.32 10.45 -8.99
C ALA A 152 21.82 9.43 -10.03
N ASN A 153 20.97 8.57 -10.55
CA ASN A 153 21.34 7.60 -11.59
C ASN A 153 21.77 8.30 -12.88
N ILE A 154 21.01 9.28 -13.37
CA ILE A 154 21.34 10.05 -14.56
C ILE A 154 22.70 10.76 -14.39
N VAL A 155 22.94 11.39 -13.24
CA VAL A 155 24.21 12.05 -12.94
C VAL A 155 25.37 11.06 -12.92
N SER A 156 25.17 9.87 -12.32
CA SER A 156 26.18 8.82 -12.31
C SER A 156 26.54 8.33 -13.71
N ASP A 157 25.53 8.15 -14.58
CA ASP A 157 25.72 7.73 -15.97
C ASP A 157 26.48 8.80 -16.75
N ILE A 158 26.11 10.07 -16.64
CA ILE A 158 26.83 11.20 -17.27
C ILE A 158 28.28 11.23 -16.85
N LEU A 159 28.57 11.15 -15.54
CA LEU A 159 29.94 11.17 -15.01
C LEU A 159 30.77 9.98 -15.50
N SER A 160 30.17 8.80 -15.57
CA SER A 160 30.82 7.59 -16.11
C SER A 160 31.14 7.77 -17.60
N THR A 161 30.22 8.32 -18.39
CA THR A 161 30.43 8.57 -19.81
C THR A 161 31.52 9.63 -20.03
N ILE A 162 31.53 10.72 -19.26
CA ILE A 162 32.61 11.73 -19.28
C ILE A 162 33.97 11.10 -18.94
N GLN A 163 34.03 10.26 -17.90
CA GLN A 163 35.29 9.56 -17.57
C GLN A 163 35.79 8.65 -18.70
N ASN A 164 34.87 7.99 -19.41
CA ASN A 164 35.26 7.17 -20.56
C ASN A 164 35.73 8.02 -21.74
N LEU A 165 35.10 9.17 -21.96
CA LEU A 165 35.54 10.12 -23.00
C LEU A 165 36.94 10.67 -22.76
N TYR A 166 37.38 10.84 -21.51
CA TYR A 166 38.77 11.23 -21.20
C TYR A 166 39.85 10.28 -21.77
N LYS A 167 39.47 9.00 -22.04
CA LYS A 167 40.39 7.99 -22.57
C LYS A 167 40.51 8.03 -24.10
N VAL A 168 39.49 8.56 -24.80
CA VAL A 168 39.36 8.43 -26.26
C VAL A 168 39.20 9.77 -26.98
N ALA A 169 38.76 10.83 -26.29
CA ALA A 169 38.48 12.12 -26.88
C ALA A 169 39.55 13.18 -26.54
N ASN A 170 39.55 14.29 -27.30
CA ASN A 170 40.42 15.42 -27.04
C ASN A 170 40.05 16.08 -25.69
N LYS A 171 41.05 16.34 -24.87
CA LYS A 171 40.93 16.94 -23.52
C LYS A 171 40.11 18.24 -23.52
N GLN A 172 40.26 19.11 -24.54
CA GLN A 172 39.50 20.36 -24.66
C GLN A 172 38.00 20.15 -24.91
N VAL A 173 37.63 19.07 -25.61
CA VAL A 173 36.21 18.71 -25.85
C VAL A 173 35.59 18.20 -24.54
N VAL A 174 36.31 17.37 -23.81
CA VAL A 174 35.78 16.83 -22.53
C VAL A 174 35.59 17.93 -21.50
N ILE A 175 36.48 18.93 -21.43
CA ILE A 175 36.33 20.08 -20.53
C ILE A 175 35.04 20.86 -20.88
N LYS A 176 34.76 21.14 -22.16
CA LYS A 176 33.52 21.82 -22.58
C LYS A 176 32.25 21.02 -22.18
N ILE A 177 32.29 19.71 -22.37
CA ILE A 177 31.18 18.83 -21.98
C ILE A 177 30.98 18.88 -20.46
N GLN A 178 32.07 18.93 -19.70
CA GLN A 178 32.03 19.04 -18.24
C GLN A 178 31.44 20.36 -17.78
N ASP A 179 31.83 21.47 -18.39
CA ASP A 179 31.31 22.81 -18.08
C ASP A 179 29.79 22.87 -18.37
N GLU A 180 29.35 22.34 -19.52
CA GLU A 180 27.93 22.26 -19.88
C GLU A 180 27.14 21.40 -18.90
N PHE A 181 27.71 20.26 -18.49
CA PHE A 181 27.09 19.41 -17.46
C PHE A 181 26.90 20.16 -16.15
N TYR A 182 27.90 20.92 -15.67
CA TYR A 182 27.77 21.66 -14.42
C TYR A 182 26.69 22.74 -14.50
N GLU A 183 26.57 23.45 -15.62
CA GLU A 183 25.50 24.44 -15.80
C GLU A 183 24.11 23.80 -15.73
N ILE A 184 23.91 22.63 -16.36
CA ILE A 184 22.64 21.88 -16.33
C ILE A 184 22.37 21.33 -14.94
N PHE A 185 23.41 20.82 -14.27
CA PHE A 185 23.29 20.25 -12.92
C PHE A 185 22.89 21.29 -11.88
N GLU A 186 23.42 22.53 -11.96
CA GLU A 186 23.05 23.64 -11.07
C GLU A 186 21.59 24.06 -11.25
N LYS A 187 21.05 24.03 -12.47
CA LYS A 187 19.62 24.28 -12.72
C LYS A 187 18.72 23.23 -12.11
N GLY A 188 19.21 22.02 -11.95
CA GLY A 188 18.55 20.93 -11.24
C GLY A 188 17.42 20.22 -11.99
N ASP A 189 17.14 20.55 -13.25
CA ASP A 189 16.07 19.92 -14.04
C ASP A 189 16.48 18.52 -14.53
N VAL A 190 15.74 17.50 -14.07
CA VAL A 190 15.95 16.09 -14.45
C VAL A 190 15.71 15.85 -15.94
N ASN A 191 14.80 16.58 -16.57
CA ASN A 191 14.54 16.45 -18.01
C ASN A 191 15.72 16.98 -18.84
N GLU A 192 16.31 18.10 -18.43
CA GLU A 192 17.52 18.63 -19.09
C GLU A 192 18.70 17.68 -18.90
N LEU A 193 18.93 17.16 -17.69
CA LEU A 193 19.94 16.13 -17.41
C LEU A 193 19.74 14.88 -18.26
N SER A 194 18.50 14.41 -18.41
CA SER A 194 18.19 13.23 -19.22
C SER A 194 18.40 13.45 -20.73
N ARG A 195 18.15 14.66 -21.23
CA ARG A 195 18.46 15.02 -22.62
C ARG A 195 19.96 15.09 -22.85
N PHE A 196 20.67 15.71 -21.94
CA PHE A 196 22.13 15.81 -21.98
C PHE A 196 22.79 14.43 -21.93
N SER A 197 22.35 13.54 -21.04
CA SER A 197 22.84 12.16 -20.98
C SER A 197 22.72 11.45 -22.35
N ARG A 198 21.55 11.55 -22.99
CA ARG A 198 21.34 10.93 -24.33
C ARG A 198 22.22 11.54 -25.41
N GLN A 199 22.44 12.84 -25.41
CA GLN A 199 23.34 13.51 -26.34
C GLN A 199 24.80 13.08 -26.12
N LEU A 200 25.19 12.96 -24.86
CA LEU A 200 26.53 12.53 -24.49
C LEU A 200 26.80 11.08 -24.89
N ASP A 201 25.80 10.20 -24.80
CA ASP A 201 25.94 8.82 -25.27
C ASP A 201 26.20 8.73 -26.77
N ILE A 202 25.51 9.53 -27.57
CA ILE A 202 25.74 9.61 -29.03
C ILE A 202 27.18 10.10 -29.32
N ILE A 203 27.64 11.14 -28.65
CA ILE A 203 29.00 11.64 -28.77
C ILE A 203 30.01 10.56 -28.39
N ALA A 204 29.78 9.82 -27.30
CA ALA A 204 30.66 8.78 -26.86
C ALA A 204 30.73 7.59 -27.81
N GLU A 205 29.64 7.25 -28.47
CA GLU A 205 29.61 6.21 -29.52
C GLU A 205 30.42 6.63 -30.74
N ASP A 206 30.29 7.88 -31.19
CA ASP A 206 31.07 8.43 -32.33
C ASP A 206 32.59 8.37 -32.05
N TYR A 207 33.03 8.76 -30.86
CA TYR A 207 34.45 8.68 -30.48
C TYR A 207 34.96 7.24 -30.36
N ARG A 208 34.15 6.31 -29.89
CA ARG A 208 34.50 4.87 -29.87
C ARG A 208 34.64 4.30 -31.28
N ALA A 209 33.75 4.64 -32.20
CA ALA A 209 33.83 4.20 -33.59
C ALA A 209 35.11 4.70 -34.29
N GLN A 210 35.54 5.94 -34.01
CA GLN A 210 36.78 6.49 -34.55
C GLN A 210 38.05 5.90 -33.94
N SER A 211 38.01 5.42 -32.72
CA SER A 211 39.18 4.84 -32.03
C SER A 211 39.47 3.37 -32.41
N VAL A 212 38.58 2.72 -33.16
CA VAL A 212 38.70 1.32 -33.61
C VAL A 212 39.25 1.24 -35.06
N GLN A 213 39.37 2.37 -35.74
CA GLN A 213 40.02 2.49 -37.05
C GLN A 213 41.51 2.84 -36.88
#